data_2b3101539dde3a6d744e185ebb79cb28
#
_entry.id   2b3101539dde3a6d744e185ebb79cb28
#
_cell.length_a   1.000
_cell.length_b   1.000
_cell.length_c   1.000
_cell.angle_alpha   90.00
_cell.angle_beta   90.00
_cell.angle_gamma   90.00
#
_symmetry.space_group_name_H-M   'P 1'
#
loop_
_entity.id
_entity.type
_entity.pdbx_description
1 polymer ?
#
loop_
_entity_poly.entity_id
_entity_poly.type
_entity_poly.pdbx_seq_one_letter_code
_entity_poly.pdbx_strand_id
1 'polypeptide(L)'
;MYARVTTFPGLAPERIKATLEEFTEHHLPRLEQAPGYRGVWVGVDYPGGRAIAVTYWETNDALHASDALANEMRAAAVTKAGVDRNRPPITDRYEMVLEKHSAAV
;
A
#
# COMPACT_ATOMS: atom_id res chain seq x y z
N MET A 1 15.28 7.54 3.39
CA MET A 1 13.96 7.19 2.86
C MET A 1 13.22 6.29 3.83
N TYR A 2 11.93 6.44 3.89
CA TYR A 2 11.08 5.69 4.82
C TYR A 2 9.98 4.97 4.04
N ALA A 3 9.51 3.85 4.57
CA ALA A 3 8.47 3.06 3.92
C ALA A 3 7.33 2.74 4.89
N ARG A 4 6.10 2.83 4.39
CA ARG A 4 4.94 2.23 5.04
C ARG A 4 4.61 0.96 4.29
N VAL A 5 4.54 -0.14 5.02
CA VAL A 5 4.22 -1.46 4.46
C VAL A 5 2.89 -1.91 5.04
N THR A 6 1.91 -2.15 4.18
CA THR A 6 0.60 -2.66 4.60
C THR A 6 0.41 -4.06 4.02
N THR A 7 0.14 -5.01 4.89
CA THR A 7 -0.11 -6.40 4.51
C THR A 7 -1.59 -6.70 4.65
N PHE A 8 -2.20 -7.25 3.60
CA PHE A 8 -3.61 -7.66 3.57
C PHE A 8 -3.66 -9.19 3.51
N PRO A 9 -3.91 -9.86 4.66
CA PRO A 9 -3.77 -11.32 4.72
C PRO A 9 -4.96 -12.12 4.22
N GLY A 10 -6.16 -11.55 4.19
CA GLY A 10 -7.37 -12.32 3.86
C GLY A 10 -8.23 -11.61 2.83
N LEU A 11 -7.78 -11.57 1.58
CA LEU A 11 -8.52 -10.96 0.48
C LEU A 11 -9.32 -12.00 -0.29
N ALA A 12 -10.47 -11.58 -0.83
CA ALA A 12 -11.21 -12.37 -1.80
C ALA A 12 -10.51 -12.25 -3.16
N PRO A 13 -9.90 -13.32 -3.70
CA PRO A 13 -9.09 -13.22 -4.92
C PRO A 13 -9.83 -12.61 -6.11
N GLU A 14 -11.13 -12.88 -6.23
CA GLU A 14 -11.96 -12.37 -7.33
C GLU A 14 -12.18 -10.86 -7.27
N ARG A 15 -11.88 -10.22 -6.13
CA ARG A 15 -12.06 -8.77 -5.95
C ARG A 15 -10.77 -7.98 -6.05
N ILE A 16 -9.63 -8.64 -6.07
CA ILE A 16 -8.32 -7.98 -6.02
C ILE A 16 -8.14 -7.06 -7.23
N LYS A 17 -8.49 -7.52 -8.42
CA LYS A 17 -8.32 -6.73 -9.64
C LYS A 17 -9.13 -5.43 -9.57
N ALA A 18 -10.39 -5.50 -9.19
CA ALA A 18 -11.25 -4.33 -9.08
C ALA A 18 -10.75 -3.36 -8.00
N THR A 19 -10.22 -3.90 -6.91
CA THR A 19 -9.65 -3.09 -5.82
C THR A 19 -8.41 -2.32 -6.31
N LEU A 20 -7.54 -2.96 -7.09
CA LEU A 20 -6.37 -2.31 -7.68
C LEU A 20 -6.76 -1.24 -8.70
N GLU A 21 -7.79 -1.48 -9.50
CA GLU A 21 -8.30 -0.50 -10.45
C GLU A 21 -8.80 0.74 -9.74
N GLU A 22 -9.58 0.58 -8.68
CA GLU A 22 -10.06 1.69 -7.87
C GLU A 22 -8.92 2.46 -7.22
N PHE A 23 -7.93 1.76 -6.67
CA PHE A 23 -6.75 2.40 -6.11
C PHE A 23 -6.03 3.26 -7.16
N THR A 24 -5.79 2.71 -8.34
CA THR A 24 -5.08 3.40 -9.41
C THR A 24 -5.84 4.62 -9.90
N GLU A 25 -7.16 4.55 -10.00
CA GLU A 25 -7.97 5.64 -10.53
C GLU A 25 -8.26 6.72 -9.49
N HIS A 26 -8.52 6.36 -8.23
CA HIS A 26 -9.04 7.29 -7.23
C HIS A 26 -8.07 7.65 -6.12
N HIS A 27 -7.13 6.77 -5.81
CA HIS A 27 -6.22 6.99 -4.67
C HIS A 27 -4.80 7.34 -5.10
N LEU A 28 -4.29 6.71 -6.14
CA LEU A 28 -2.92 6.95 -6.59
C LEU A 28 -2.65 8.41 -6.97
N PRO A 29 -3.55 9.12 -7.68
CA PRO A 29 -3.33 10.54 -7.98
C PRO A 29 -3.18 11.41 -6.72
N ARG A 30 -3.93 11.11 -5.68
CA ARG A 30 -3.83 11.83 -4.40
C ARG A 30 -2.52 11.53 -3.70
N LEU A 31 -2.09 10.27 -3.74
CA LEU A 31 -0.83 9.83 -3.17
C LEU A 31 0.35 10.51 -3.86
N GLU A 32 0.32 10.59 -5.18
CA GLU A 32 1.38 11.22 -5.97
C GLU A 32 1.54 12.71 -5.69
N GLN A 33 0.50 13.37 -5.20
CA GLN A 33 0.53 14.78 -4.83
C GLN A 33 0.92 15.02 -3.37
N ALA A 34 1.02 13.98 -2.57
CA ALA A 34 1.37 14.13 -1.16
C ALA A 34 2.84 14.57 -1.01
N PRO A 35 3.13 15.54 -0.12
CA PRO A 35 4.49 16.00 0.09
C PRO A 35 5.42 14.86 0.52
N GLY A 36 6.57 14.76 -0.14
CA GLY A 36 7.57 13.75 0.18
C GLY A 36 7.30 12.36 -0.37
N TYR A 37 6.24 12.17 -1.14
CA TYR A 37 5.97 10.90 -1.81
C TYR A 37 7.10 10.55 -2.79
N ARG A 38 7.56 9.30 -2.75
CA ARG A 38 8.67 8.82 -3.58
C ARG A 38 8.35 7.61 -4.43
N GLY A 39 7.26 6.94 -4.16
CA GLY A 39 6.86 5.79 -4.97
C GLY A 39 5.93 4.84 -4.26
N VAL A 40 5.39 3.91 -5.01
CA VAL A 40 4.51 2.86 -4.53
C VAL A 40 4.71 1.61 -5.37
N TRP A 41 4.60 0.45 -4.75
CA TRP A 41 4.35 -0.76 -5.49
C TRP A 41 3.46 -1.70 -4.67
N VAL A 42 2.75 -2.57 -5.39
CA VAL A 42 1.82 -3.52 -4.81
C VAL A 42 2.17 -4.91 -5.35
N GLY A 43 2.30 -5.87 -4.45
CA GLY A 43 2.46 -7.27 -4.81
C GLY A 43 1.23 -8.05 -4.41
N VAL A 44 0.85 -9.02 -5.21
CA VAL A 44 -0.35 -9.84 -4.97
C VAL A 44 -0.01 -11.32 -5.10
N ASP A 45 -0.43 -12.09 -4.10
CA ASP A 45 -0.46 -13.54 -4.14
C ASP A 45 -1.92 -13.93 -4.41
N TYR A 46 -2.27 -14.11 -5.69
CA TYR A 46 -3.64 -14.43 -6.06
C TYR A 46 -4.13 -15.76 -5.47
N PRO A 47 -3.36 -16.86 -5.57
CA PRO A 47 -3.79 -18.12 -4.96
C PRO A 47 -3.99 -18.04 -3.46
N GLY A 48 -3.16 -17.28 -2.76
CA GLY A 48 -3.23 -17.16 -1.31
C GLY A 48 -4.20 -16.08 -0.82
N GLY A 49 -4.73 -15.25 -1.71
CA GLY A 49 -5.62 -14.16 -1.32
C GLY A 49 -4.91 -13.14 -0.44
N ARG A 50 -3.65 -12.82 -0.74
CA ARG A 50 -2.84 -11.88 0.04
C ARG A 50 -2.28 -10.78 -0.84
N ALA A 51 -2.07 -9.62 -0.25
CA ALA A 51 -1.41 -8.52 -0.95
C ALA A 51 -0.53 -7.73 0.02
N ILE A 52 0.47 -7.07 -0.55
CA ILE A 52 1.33 -6.16 0.17
C ILE A 52 1.39 -4.84 -0.61
N ALA A 53 1.22 -3.73 0.08
CA ALA A 53 1.34 -2.40 -0.50
C ALA A 53 2.46 -1.66 0.21
N VAL A 54 3.36 -1.06 -0.56
CA VAL A 54 4.50 -0.32 -0.01
C VAL A 54 4.49 1.08 -0.59
N THR A 55 4.52 2.10 0.28
CA THR A 55 4.68 3.49 -0.12
C THR A 55 6.00 4.01 0.42
N TYR A 56 6.69 4.82 -0.40
CA TYR A 56 8.01 5.35 -0.05
C TYR A 56 7.93 6.85 0.15
N TRP A 57 8.65 7.34 1.17
CA TRP A 57 8.60 8.72 1.63
C TRP A 57 10.00 9.27 1.86
N GLU A 58 10.21 10.51 1.48
CA GLU A 58 11.52 11.14 1.58
C GLU A 58 11.97 11.31 3.03
N THR A 59 11.02 11.66 3.93
CA THR A 59 11.30 11.91 5.34
C THR A 59 10.31 11.18 6.23
N ASN A 60 10.69 11.00 7.50
CA ASN A 60 9.78 10.44 8.50
C ASN A 60 8.57 11.36 8.74
N ASP A 61 8.78 12.68 8.69
CA ASP A 61 7.68 13.63 8.85
C ASP A 61 6.67 13.51 7.70
N ALA A 62 7.13 13.34 6.47
CA ALA A 62 6.25 13.12 5.33
C ALA A 62 5.46 11.82 5.48
N LEU A 63 6.11 10.75 5.94
CA LEU A 63 5.45 9.48 6.24
C LEU A 63 4.31 9.69 7.25
N HIS A 64 4.58 10.35 8.37
CA HIS A 64 3.55 10.61 9.39
C HIS A 64 2.45 11.54 8.89
N ALA A 65 2.79 12.56 8.12
CA ALA A 65 1.79 13.47 7.56
C ALA A 65 0.82 12.77 6.61
N SER A 66 1.22 11.64 6.02
CA SER A 66 0.39 10.85 5.12
C SER A 66 -0.52 9.84 5.83
N ASP A 67 -0.47 9.75 7.17
CA ASP A 67 -1.21 8.73 7.92
C ASP A 67 -2.72 8.79 7.65
N ALA A 68 -3.32 9.97 7.61
CA ALA A 68 -4.76 10.10 7.37
C ALA A 68 -5.15 9.56 6.00
N LEU A 69 -4.36 9.89 4.96
CA LEU A 69 -4.59 9.39 3.61
C LEU A 69 -4.40 7.87 3.55
N ALA A 70 -3.36 7.36 4.20
CA ALA A 70 -3.10 5.92 4.26
C ALA A 70 -4.25 5.16 4.94
N ASN A 71 -4.78 5.70 6.03
CA ASN A 71 -5.91 5.09 6.74
C ASN A 71 -7.17 5.07 5.87
N GLU A 72 -7.44 6.14 5.14
CA GLU A 72 -8.56 6.23 4.21
C GLU A 72 -8.44 5.20 3.07
N MET A 73 -7.26 5.10 2.46
CA MET A 73 -7.01 4.14 1.39
C MET A 73 -7.13 2.70 1.87
N ARG A 74 -6.62 2.39 3.06
CA ARG A 74 -6.72 1.07 3.66
C ARG A 74 -8.17 0.69 3.94
N ALA A 75 -8.95 1.61 4.48
CA ALA A 75 -10.38 1.38 4.75
C ALA A 75 -11.15 1.10 3.46
N ALA A 76 -10.86 1.86 2.40
CA ALA A 76 -11.48 1.64 1.09
C ALA A 76 -11.10 0.27 0.51
N ALA A 77 -9.84 -0.13 0.63
CA ALA A 77 -9.36 -1.43 0.16
C ALA A 77 -10.02 -2.58 0.91
N VAL A 78 -10.15 -2.48 2.23
CA VAL A 78 -10.82 -3.48 3.06
C VAL A 78 -12.28 -3.67 2.63
N THR A 79 -12.99 -2.58 2.41
CA THR A 79 -14.39 -2.62 1.99
C THR A 79 -14.53 -3.25 0.60
N LYS A 80 -13.71 -2.84 -0.34
CA LYS A 80 -13.77 -3.30 -1.74
C LYS A 80 -13.31 -4.75 -1.90
N ALA A 81 -12.26 -5.13 -1.20
CA ALA A 81 -11.63 -6.44 -1.37
C ALA A 81 -12.32 -7.57 -0.60
N GLY A 82 -13.25 -7.27 0.30
CA GLY A 82 -13.94 -8.29 1.07
C GLY A 82 -13.02 -8.99 2.08
N VAL A 83 -12.26 -8.21 2.82
CA VAL A 83 -11.29 -8.72 3.79
C VAL A 83 -11.97 -9.47 4.94
N ASP A 84 -11.37 -10.58 5.37
CA ASP A 84 -11.79 -11.34 6.53
C ASP A 84 -11.62 -10.48 7.79
N ARG A 85 -12.70 -10.32 8.57
CA ARG A 85 -12.70 -9.51 9.80
C ARG A 85 -11.77 -10.05 10.88
N ASN A 86 -11.46 -11.35 10.83
CA ASN A 86 -10.56 -11.99 11.80
C ASN A 86 -9.10 -11.83 11.41
N ARG A 87 -8.83 -11.27 10.26
CA ARG A 87 -7.47 -11.07 9.71
C ARG A 87 -7.32 -9.65 9.17
N PRO A 88 -7.31 -8.64 10.06
CA PRO A 88 -7.21 -7.25 9.62
C PRO A 88 -5.87 -6.95 8.96
N PRO A 89 -5.80 -5.90 8.13
CA PRO A 89 -4.54 -5.44 7.57
C PRO A 89 -3.55 -5.04 8.66
N ILE A 90 -2.27 -5.29 8.39
CA ILE A 90 -1.18 -4.94 9.31
C ILE A 90 -0.35 -3.86 8.64
N THR A 91 -0.11 -2.76 9.36
CA THR A 91 0.71 -1.66 8.88
C THR A 91 1.97 -1.54 9.71
N ASP A 92 3.12 -1.56 9.03
CA ASP A 92 4.43 -1.37 9.62
C ASP A 92 5.15 -0.21 8.94
N ARG A 93 6.06 0.42 9.68
CA ARG A 93 6.88 1.54 9.16
C ARG A 93 8.34 1.19 9.33
N TYR A 94 9.13 1.51 8.30
CA TYR A 94 10.55 1.20 8.28
C TYR A 94 11.36 2.40 7.80
N GLU A 95 12.56 2.57 8.36
CA GLU A 95 13.59 3.38 7.75
C GLU A 95 14.34 2.50 6.74
N MET A 96 14.47 2.98 5.52
CA MET A 96 15.18 2.25 4.47
C MET A 96 16.68 2.46 4.63
N VAL A 97 17.40 1.42 5.01
CA VAL A 97 18.85 1.50 5.30
C VAL A 97 19.71 0.95 4.19
N LEU A 98 19.12 0.24 3.22
CA LEU A 98 19.82 -0.26 2.05
C LEU A 98 18.85 -0.31 0.89
N GLU A 99 19.20 0.33 -0.22
CA GLU A 99 18.42 0.31 -1.43
C GLU A 99 19.35 0.21 -2.62
N LYS A 100 19.23 -0.86 -3.38
CA LYS A 100 20.04 -1.07 -4.58
C LYS A 100 19.18 -1.78 -5.62
N HIS A 101 19.10 -1.17 -6.79
CA HIS A 101 18.34 -1.72 -7.90
C HIS A 101 19.28 -2.25 -8.97
N SER A 102 18.84 -3.32 -9.67
CA SER A 102 19.56 -3.81 -10.82
C SER A 102 19.46 -2.80 -11.97
N ALA A 103 20.58 -2.56 -12.65
CA ALA A 103 20.59 -1.73 -13.85
C ALA A 103 20.06 -2.48 -15.07
N ALA A 104 20.02 -3.80 -15.01
CA ALA A 104 19.47 -4.64 -16.07
C ALA A 104 17.97 -4.73 -15.92
N VAL A 105 17.25 -4.47 -16.98
CA VAL A 105 15.79 -4.49 -17.00
C VAL A 105 15.29 -5.44 -18.07
#